data_6432804c9bc945a37d9e41f4b7159848
#
_entry.id   6432804c9bc945a37d9e41f4b7159848
#
_cell.length_a   1.000
_cell.length_b   1.000
_cell.length_c   1.000
_cell.angle_alpha   90.00
_cell.angle_beta   90.00
_cell.angle_gamma   90.00
#
_symmetry.space_group_name_H-M   'P 1'
#
loop_
_entity.id
_entity.type
_entity.pdbx_description
1 polymer ?
#
loop_
_entity_poly.entity_id
_entity_poly.type
_entity_poly.pdbx_seq_one_letter_code
_entity_poly.pdbx_strand_id
1 'polypeptide(L)'
;MKHIVVIGAGFGGMAAALRARAKGYQVTLVDRCARLGGRAQVFERAGYRHDAGPTVITAPFLFEELFALFDKRMEDYIELVPLKPWYRFRFNDGEHFDYGGSMEDTLSEIHRLSPEDVANYKSLLNDSKRLYDVGFTQLSDAPFHSVGFMLKQVPHLIRLGAWRTVWQMVCRRIKSDYLRQAFSIQPLLVGGNPFDTTSIYGLIHFLEQAHGVHFSMGGTGALVDGLARLMDEQGIHVELNTTVEGMETRNKTITRVKVY
;
A
#
# COMPACT_ATOMS: atom_id res chain seq x y z
N MET A 1 -18.36 -2.23 -28.51
CA MET A 1 -17.84 -2.35 -27.13
C MET A 1 -17.39 -0.96 -26.69
N LYS A 2 -17.65 -0.53 -25.45
CA LYS A 2 -17.16 0.79 -24.98
C LYS A 2 -15.65 0.68 -24.74
N HIS A 3 -14.90 1.76 -25.08
CA HIS A 3 -13.46 1.84 -24.93
C HIS A 3 -13.10 2.76 -23.76
N ILE A 4 -12.19 2.33 -22.93
CA ILE A 4 -11.64 3.09 -21.81
C ILE A 4 -10.14 3.32 -22.04
N VAL A 5 -9.72 4.56 -21.89
CA VAL A 5 -8.29 4.93 -21.85
C VAL A 5 -7.92 5.21 -20.41
N VAL A 6 -6.95 4.46 -19.89
CA VAL A 6 -6.35 4.65 -18.57
C VAL A 6 -5.04 5.42 -18.73
N ILE A 7 -4.90 6.54 -18.03
CA ILE A 7 -3.72 7.40 -18.11
C ILE A 7 -2.87 7.18 -16.85
N GLY A 8 -1.66 6.67 -17.06
CA GLY A 8 -0.70 6.35 -16.01
C GLY A 8 -0.63 4.85 -15.70
N ALA A 9 0.56 4.27 -15.85
CA ALA A 9 0.83 2.84 -15.70
C ALA A 9 1.51 2.46 -14.37
N GLY A 10 1.22 3.21 -13.28
CA GLY A 10 1.51 2.77 -11.92
C GLY A 10 0.51 1.70 -11.45
N PHE A 11 0.69 1.13 -10.25
CA PHE A 11 -0.20 0.08 -9.72
C PHE A 11 -1.69 0.47 -9.77
N GLY A 12 -2.03 1.73 -9.45
CA GLY A 12 -3.42 2.20 -9.52
C GLY A 12 -3.99 2.16 -10.93
N GLY A 13 -3.22 2.57 -11.96
CA GLY A 13 -3.63 2.51 -13.35
C GLY A 13 -3.73 1.08 -13.87
N MET A 14 -2.76 0.23 -13.56
CA MET A 14 -2.79 -1.19 -13.91
C MET A 14 -4.01 -1.89 -13.31
N ALA A 15 -4.29 -1.64 -12.02
CA ALA A 15 -5.50 -2.16 -11.35
C ALA A 15 -6.79 -1.63 -11.97
N ALA A 16 -6.86 -0.34 -12.33
CA ALA A 16 -8.02 0.23 -13.00
C ALA A 16 -8.23 -0.38 -14.39
N ALA A 17 -7.15 -0.60 -15.15
CA ALA A 17 -7.21 -1.24 -16.46
C ALA A 17 -7.73 -2.69 -16.38
N LEU A 18 -7.21 -3.48 -15.43
CA LEU A 18 -7.67 -4.86 -15.19
C LEU A 18 -9.15 -4.90 -14.78
N ARG A 19 -9.56 -4.06 -13.81
CA ARG A 19 -10.97 -3.99 -13.39
C ARG A 19 -11.91 -3.53 -14.51
N ALA A 20 -11.47 -2.59 -15.35
CA ALA A 20 -12.25 -2.18 -16.52
C ALA A 20 -12.37 -3.33 -17.54
N ARG A 21 -11.28 -4.06 -17.77
CA ARG A 21 -11.28 -5.21 -18.67
C ARG A 21 -12.19 -6.34 -18.18
N ALA A 22 -12.14 -6.67 -16.89
CA ALA A 22 -13.02 -7.65 -16.26
C ALA A 22 -14.52 -7.30 -16.40
N LYS A 23 -14.84 -5.99 -16.49
CA LYS A 23 -16.20 -5.50 -16.79
C LYS A 23 -16.56 -5.54 -18.29
N GLY A 24 -15.70 -6.09 -19.15
CA GLY A 24 -15.94 -6.25 -20.58
C GLY A 24 -15.64 -5.03 -21.45
N TYR A 25 -14.92 -4.02 -20.93
CA TYR A 25 -14.48 -2.89 -21.74
C TYR A 25 -13.26 -3.24 -22.61
N GLN A 26 -13.12 -2.59 -23.75
CA GLN A 26 -11.84 -2.49 -24.43
C GLN A 26 -10.99 -1.47 -23.68
N VAL A 27 -9.73 -1.78 -23.40
CA VAL A 27 -8.88 -0.94 -22.56
C VAL A 27 -7.56 -0.63 -23.27
N THR A 28 -7.18 0.64 -23.25
CA THR A 28 -5.83 1.11 -23.58
C THR A 28 -5.23 1.78 -22.35
N LEU A 29 -4.04 1.36 -21.93
CA LEU A 29 -3.26 1.95 -20.85
C LEU A 29 -2.12 2.77 -21.46
N VAL A 30 -2.04 4.06 -21.12
CA VAL A 30 -1.06 5.00 -21.70
C VAL A 30 -0.15 5.53 -20.61
N ASP A 31 1.16 5.53 -20.82
CA ASP A 31 2.12 6.17 -19.91
C ASP A 31 3.25 6.89 -20.67
N ARG A 32 3.68 8.02 -20.14
CA ARG A 32 4.81 8.80 -20.68
C ARG A 32 6.17 8.13 -20.47
N CYS A 33 6.28 7.22 -19.49
CA CYS A 33 7.51 6.53 -19.18
C CYS A 33 7.74 5.34 -20.13
N ALA A 34 9.00 4.95 -20.28
CA ALA A 34 9.39 3.81 -21.09
C ALA A 34 9.09 2.45 -20.45
N ARG A 35 8.68 2.43 -19.16
CA ARG A 35 8.40 1.22 -18.41
C ARG A 35 7.14 1.40 -17.57
N LEU A 36 6.44 0.28 -17.33
CA LEU A 36 5.35 0.19 -16.38
C LEU A 36 5.83 0.36 -14.92
N GLY A 37 4.89 0.52 -14.00
CA GLY A 37 5.15 0.52 -12.57
C GLY A 37 5.08 1.89 -11.90
N GLY A 38 5.23 3.00 -12.63
CA GLY A 38 5.19 4.35 -12.05
C GLY A 38 6.23 4.53 -10.95
N ARG A 39 5.82 4.70 -9.69
CA ARG A 39 6.71 4.78 -8.53
C ARG A 39 7.31 3.43 -8.10
N ALA A 40 6.85 2.33 -8.67
CA ALA A 40 7.38 0.99 -8.44
C ALA A 40 8.31 0.54 -9.59
N GLN A 41 8.87 1.49 -10.35
CA GLN A 41 9.84 1.21 -11.42
C GLN A 41 11.15 0.67 -10.85
N VAL A 42 11.84 -0.08 -11.70
CA VAL A 42 13.20 -0.56 -11.45
C VAL A 42 14.16 0.25 -12.31
N PHE A 43 15.23 0.74 -11.70
CA PHE A 43 16.32 1.40 -12.41
C PHE A 43 17.51 0.46 -12.53
N GLU A 44 18.07 0.39 -13.72
CA GLU A 44 19.30 -0.35 -13.99
C GLU A 44 20.43 0.63 -14.25
N ARG A 45 21.51 0.53 -13.47
CA ARG A 45 22.70 1.37 -13.62
C ARG A 45 23.96 0.55 -13.37
N ALA A 46 24.90 0.58 -14.30
CA ALA A 46 26.19 -0.12 -14.22
C ALA A 46 26.05 -1.62 -13.89
N GLY A 47 25.01 -2.31 -14.41
CA GLY A 47 24.75 -3.72 -14.16
C GLY A 47 24.01 -4.04 -12.85
N TYR A 48 23.67 -3.03 -12.05
CA TYR A 48 22.88 -3.18 -10.81
C TYR A 48 21.43 -2.79 -11.04
N ARG A 49 20.52 -3.56 -10.41
CA ARG A 49 19.08 -3.25 -10.37
C ARG A 49 18.75 -2.57 -9.05
N HIS A 50 17.99 -1.48 -9.12
CA HIS A 50 17.55 -0.69 -7.98
C HIS A 50 16.03 -0.53 -8.03
N ASP A 51 15.33 -1.08 -7.04
CA ASP A 51 13.90 -0.83 -6.85
C ASP A 51 13.69 0.63 -6.40
N ALA A 52 12.81 1.35 -7.10
CA ALA A 52 12.52 2.75 -6.80
C ALA A 52 11.35 2.93 -5.82
N GLY A 53 10.66 1.85 -5.50
CA GLY A 53 9.40 1.88 -4.79
C GLY A 53 9.38 1.05 -3.51
N PRO A 54 8.18 0.69 -3.07
CA PRO A 54 7.98 -0.10 -1.86
C PRO A 54 8.63 -1.48 -2.01
N THR A 55 9.43 -1.85 -1.02
CA THR A 55 10.13 -3.15 -0.99
C THR A 55 9.40 -4.19 -0.14
N VAL A 56 8.43 -3.78 0.66
CA VAL A 56 7.63 -4.66 1.52
C VAL A 56 6.16 -4.62 1.14
N ILE A 57 5.52 -5.79 1.17
CA ILE A 57 4.12 -5.95 0.81
C ILE A 57 3.33 -6.36 2.06
N THR A 58 2.44 -5.50 2.51
CA THR A 58 1.62 -5.68 3.71
C THR A 58 0.16 -6.03 3.40
N ALA A 59 -0.26 -5.91 2.14
CA ALA A 59 -1.62 -6.19 1.68
C ALA A 59 -1.62 -7.05 0.40
N PRO A 60 -1.11 -8.30 0.44
CA PRO A 60 -1.01 -9.16 -0.74
C PRO A 60 -2.37 -9.43 -1.38
N PHE A 61 -3.44 -9.53 -0.58
CA PHE A 61 -4.82 -9.76 -1.04
C PHE A 61 -5.31 -8.73 -2.06
N LEU A 62 -4.78 -7.50 -2.07
CA LEU A 62 -5.13 -6.49 -3.08
C LEU A 62 -4.60 -6.84 -4.47
N PHE A 63 -3.48 -7.57 -4.54
CA PHE A 63 -2.97 -8.12 -5.79
C PHE A 63 -3.72 -9.39 -6.15
N GLU A 64 -3.91 -10.32 -5.20
CA GLU A 64 -4.68 -11.57 -5.39
C GLU A 64 -6.05 -11.30 -6.01
N GLU A 65 -6.77 -10.26 -5.53
CA GLU A 65 -8.06 -9.83 -6.07
C GLU A 65 -7.99 -9.55 -7.58
N LEU A 66 -6.91 -8.91 -8.07
CA LEU A 66 -6.78 -8.57 -9.49
C LEU A 66 -6.63 -9.82 -10.38
N PHE A 67 -5.91 -10.82 -9.91
CA PHE A 67 -5.78 -12.11 -10.60
C PHE A 67 -7.08 -12.91 -10.56
N ALA A 68 -7.76 -12.91 -9.41
CA ALA A 68 -9.04 -13.59 -9.22
C ALA A 68 -10.15 -13.06 -10.15
N LEU A 69 -10.08 -11.80 -10.60
CA LEU A 69 -11.02 -11.26 -11.62
C LEU A 69 -11.02 -12.05 -12.93
N PHE A 70 -9.99 -12.84 -13.18
CA PHE A 70 -9.80 -13.61 -14.42
C PHE A 70 -9.60 -15.11 -14.16
N ASP A 71 -10.03 -15.59 -12.99
CA ASP A 71 -9.86 -16.98 -12.56
C ASP A 71 -8.37 -17.44 -12.57
N LYS A 72 -7.45 -16.50 -12.26
CA LYS A 72 -6.01 -16.74 -12.17
C LYS A 72 -5.56 -16.72 -10.72
N ARG A 73 -4.47 -17.40 -10.44
CA ARG A 73 -3.80 -17.38 -9.13
C ARG A 73 -2.58 -16.47 -9.21
N MET A 74 -2.43 -15.58 -8.24
CA MET A 74 -1.29 -14.66 -8.18
C MET A 74 0.06 -15.41 -8.11
N GLU A 75 0.10 -16.52 -7.39
CA GLU A 75 1.32 -17.31 -7.17
C GLU A 75 1.91 -17.89 -8.46
N ASP A 76 1.13 -18.02 -9.53
CA ASP A 76 1.59 -18.45 -10.85
C ASP A 76 2.34 -17.33 -11.61
N TYR A 77 2.33 -16.10 -11.09
CA TYR A 77 2.90 -14.89 -11.69
C TYR A 77 3.92 -14.20 -10.80
N ILE A 78 3.71 -14.22 -9.48
CA ILE A 78 4.45 -13.44 -8.48
C ILE A 78 4.73 -14.35 -7.29
N GLU A 79 5.98 -14.48 -6.90
CA GLU A 79 6.39 -15.19 -5.69
C GLU A 79 6.53 -14.20 -4.54
N LEU A 80 5.67 -14.32 -3.50
CA LEU A 80 5.77 -13.58 -2.26
C LEU A 80 6.28 -14.46 -1.14
N VAL A 81 7.32 -14.00 -0.44
CA VAL A 81 7.91 -14.71 0.70
C VAL A 81 7.60 -13.94 1.98
N PRO A 82 7.02 -14.59 3.01
CA PRO A 82 6.79 -13.94 4.30
C PRO A 82 8.13 -13.63 4.98
N LEU A 83 8.24 -12.42 5.54
CA LEU A 83 9.41 -11.99 6.28
C LEU A 83 9.33 -12.41 7.75
N LYS A 84 10.47 -12.78 8.33
CA LYS A 84 10.63 -13.06 9.75
C LYS A 84 12.07 -12.74 10.20
N PRO A 85 12.30 -11.71 11.02
CA PRO A 85 11.34 -10.68 11.43
C PRO A 85 10.89 -9.80 10.24
N TRP A 86 9.80 -9.02 10.42
CA TRP A 86 9.37 -8.03 9.43
C TRP A 86 10.37 -6.89 9.35
N TYR A 87 10.78 -6.37 10.52
CA TYR A 87 11.71 -5.26 10.66
C TYR A 87 12.68 -5.54 11.81
N ARG A 88 13.95 -5.19 11.63
CA ARG A 88 14.93 -5.10 12.69
C ARG A 88 15.31 -3.65 12.92
N PHE A 89 14.98 -3.12 14.10
CA PHE A 89 15.41 -1.82 14.57
C PHE A 89 16.73 -1.96 15.28
N ARG A 90 17.69 -1.09 14.97
CA ARG A 90 18.94 -0.96 15.68
C ARG A 90 19.03 0.44 16.27
N PHE A 91 19.30 0.52 17.56
CA PHE A 91 19.40 1.77 18.30
C PHE A 91 20.86 2.19 18.46
N ASN A 92 21.09 3.48 18.77
CA ASN A 92 22.44 4.07 18.81
C ASN A 92 23.35 3.48 19.89
N ASP A 93 22.79 2.90 20.94
CA ASP A 93 23.49 2.25 22.05
C ASP A 93 23.81 0.78 21.78
N GLY A 94 23.48 0.27 20.59
CA GLY A 94 23.71 -1.11 20.17
C GLY A 94 22.55 -2.06 20.48
N GLU A 95 21.51 -1.61 21.19
CA GLU A 95 20.31 -2.41 21.41
C GLU A 95 19.55 -2.61 20.09
N HIS A 96 18.71 -3.64 20.02
CA HIS A 96 17.90 -3.93 18.85
C HIS A 96 16.49 -4.41 19.25
N PHE A 97 15.58 -4.33 18.32
CA PHE A 97 14.22 -4.84 18.43
C PHE A 97 13.81 -5.52 17.11
N ASP A 98 13.49 -6.80 17.18
CA ASP A 98 12.95 -7.57 16.07
C ASP A 98 11.43 -7.54 16.14
N TYR A 99 10.81 -6.87 15.18
CA TYR A 99 9.37 -6.71 15.11
C TYR A 99 8.76 -7.63 14.07
N GLY A 100 7.74 -8.38 14.47
CA GLY A 100 6.94 -9.22 13.56
C GLY A 100 7.44 -10.66 13.45
N GLY A 101 6.87 -11.36 12.47
CA GLY A 101 6.99 -12.81 12.31
C GLY A 101 5.73 -13.51 12.83
N SER A 102 5.50 -13.50 14.14
CA SER A 102 4.26 -13.92 14.77
C SER A 102 3.91 -12.99 15.93
N MET A 103 2.69 -13.10 16.44
CA MET A 103 2.29 -12.39 17.68
C MET A 103 3.17 -12.80 18.85
N GLU A 104 3.48 -14.08 18.98
CA GLU A 104 4.32 -14.61 20.05
C GLU A 104 5.74 -14.08 19.99
N ASP A 105 6.37 -14.07 18.80
CA ASP A 105 7.71 -13.50 18.59
C ASP A 105 7.71 -12.03 18.99
N THR A 106 6.74 -11.25 18.52
CA THR A 106 6.60 -9.82 18.83
C THR A 106 6.46 -9.57 20.33
N LEU A 107 5.59 -10.34 21.01
CA LEU A 107 5.39 -10.18 22.46
C LEU A 107 6.63 -10.59 23.27
N SER A 108 7.38 -11.60 22.82
CA SER A 108 8.63 -12.03 23.42
C SER A 108 9.69 -10.91 23.35
N GLU A 109 9.85 -10.29 22.18
CA GLU A 109 10.78 -9.18 21.99
C GLU A 109 10.37 -7.92 22.79
N ILE A 110 9.08 -7.61 22.86
CA ILE A 110 8.56 -6.54 23.72
C ILE A 110 8.86 -6.85 25.19
N HIS A 111 8.62 -8.09 25.65
CA HIS A 111 8.91 -8.49 27.02
C HIS A 111 10.39 -8.36 27.36
N ARG A 112 11.29 -8.69 26.43
CA ARG A 112 12.74 -8.55 26.59
C ARG A 112 13.15 -7.08 26.85
N LEU A 113 12.56 -6.13 26.11
CA LEU A 113 12.89 -4.70 26.21
C LEU A 113 12.10 -3.96 27.29
N SER A 114 10.84 -4.32 27.50
CA SER A 114 9.92 -3.64 28.41
C SER A 114 8.75 -4.57 28.76
N PRO A 115 8.86 -5.38 29.81
CA PRO A 115 7.80 -6.33 30.21
C PRO A 115 6.43 -5.66 30.44
N GLU A 116 6.43 -4.43 30.93
CA GLU A 116 5.20 -3.64 31.17
C GLU A 116 4.47 -3.25 29.89
N ASP A 117 5.17 -3.19 28.76
CA ASP A 117 4.59 -2.80 27.47
C ASP A 117 3.92 -3.97 26.73
N VAL A 118 4.01 -5.19 27.21
CA VAL A 118 3.32 -6.34 26.60
C VAL A 118 1.80 -6.13 26.56
N ALA A 119 1.18 -5.73 27.68
CA ALA A 119 -0.25 -5.43 27.74
C ALA A 119 -0.59 -4.13 26.98
N ASN A 120 0.31 -3.15 27.02
CA ASN A 120 0.18 -1.88 26.33
C ASN A 120 0.18 -2.05 24.82
N TYR A 121 1.03 -2.93 24.27
CA TYR A 121 1.05 -3.25 22.83
C TYR A 121 -0.27 -3.88 22.38
N LYS A 122 -0.84 -4.81 23.14
CA LYS A 122 -2.17 -5.38 22.83
C LYS A 122 -3.25 -4.28 22.77
N SER A 123 -3.15 -3.28 23.65
CA SER A 123 -4.05 -2.12 23.65
C SER A 123 -3.82 -1.21 22.44
N LEU A 124 -2.56 -0.99 22.05
CA LEU A 124 -2.20 -0.26 20.82
C LEU A 124 -2.75 -0.96 19.58
N LEU A 125 -2.62 -2.29 19.53
CA LEU A 125 -3.13 -3.09 18.41
C LEU A 125 -4.67 -3.05 18.31
N ASN A 126 -5.37 -3.01 19.44
CA ASN A 126 -6.83 -2.82 19.45
C ASN A 126 -7.23 -1.41 18.94
N ASP A 127 -6.48 -0.37 19.31
CA ASP A 127 -6.71 0.97 18.76
C ASP A 127 -6.46 0.98 17.25
N SER A 128 -5.38 0.32 16.80
CA SER A 128 -5.05 0.13 15.39
C SER A 128 -6.15 -0.60 14.61
N LYS A 129 -6.70 -1.69 15.20
CA LYS A 129 -7.80 -2.44 14.59
C LYS A 129 -9.03 -1.55 14.33
N ARG A 130 -9.40 -0.71 15.28
CA ARG A 130 -10.54 0.22 15.10
C ARG A 130 -10.30 1.22 13.94
N LEU A 131 -9.06 1.67 13.79
CA LEU A 131 -8.67 2.53 12.66
C LEU A 131 -8.74 1.76 11.34
N TYR A 132 -8.29 0.49 11.35
CA TYR A 132 -8.34 -0.39 10.19
C TYR A 132 -9.78 -0.68 9.76
N ASP A 133 -10.66 -1.05 10.70
CA ASP A 133 -12.07 -1.36 10.41
C ASP A 133 -12.80 -0.18 9.75
N VAL A 134 -12.45 1.05 10.10
CA VAL A 134 -13.04 2.25 9.47
C VAL A 134 -12.26 2.68 8.23
N GLY A 135 -10.95 2.85 8.36
CA GLY A 135 -10.13 3.47 7.31
C GLY A 135 -9.91 2.55 6.11
N PHE A 136 -9.71 1.27 6.37
CA PHE A 136 -9.41 0.30 5.31
C PHE A 136 -10.63 -0.49 4.85
N THR A 137 -11.51 -0.91 5.77
CA THR A 137 -12.66 -1.75 5.40
C THR A 137 -13.87 -0.95 4.94
N GLN A 138 -14.16 0.20 5.57
CA GLN A 138 -15.37 0.97 5.26
C GLN A 138 -15.14 2.10 4.26
N LEU A 139 -13.91 2.65 4.20
CA LEU A 139 -13.60 3.84 3.42
C LEU A 139 -12.66 3.59 2.24
N SER A 140 -12.09 2.40 2.07
CA SER A 140 -11.15 2.11 0.99
C SER A 140 -11.73 2.31 -0.40
N ASP A 141 -13.00 1.94 -0.58
CA ASP A 141 -13.70 2.04 -1.86
C ASP A 141 -14.51 3.34 -2.01
N ALA A 142 -14.51 4.19 -0.98
CA ALA A 142 -15.32 5.40 -0.98
C ALA A 142 -14.57 6.55 -1.67
N PRO A 143 -15.13 7.15 -2.74
CA PRO A 143 -14.50 8.28 -3.38
C PRO A 143 -14.63 9.54 -2.53
N PHE A 144 -13.51 10.14 -2.12
CA PHE A 144 -13.45 11.37 -1.32
C PHE A 144 -13.64 12.66 -2.16
N HIS A 145 -14.47 12.62 -3.20
CA HIS A 145 -14.68 13.75 -4.11
C HIS A 145 -15.74 14.75 -3.63
N SER A 146 -16.52 14.41 -2.60
CA SER A 146 -17.60 15.24 -2.07
C SER A 146 -17.26 15.79 -0.69
N VAL A 147 -17.30 17.13 -0.54
CA VAL A 147 -17.12 17.80 0.75
C VAL A 147 -18.16 17.31 1.76
N GLY A 148 -19.42 17.10 1.34
CA GLY A 148 -20.48 16.57 2.21
C GLY A 148 -20.19 15.15 2.71
N PHE A 149 -19.56 14.30 1.88
CA PHE A 149 -19.12 12.98 2.33
C PHE A 149 -17.99 13.10 3.35
N MET A 150 -16.99 13.96 3.10
CA MET A 150 -15.89 14.20 4.03
C MET A 150 -16.40 14.70 5.39
N LEU A 151 -17.31 15.65 5.41
CA LEU A 151 -17.91 16.17 6.65
C LEU A 151 -18.65 15.09 7.45
N LYS A 152 -19.31 14.15 6.79
CA LYS A 152 -19.97 13.00 7.44
C LYS A 152 -18.98 12.08 8.16
N GLN A 153 -17.72 12.01 7.70
CA GLN A 153 -16.70 11.17 8.32
C GLN A 153 -16.03 11.83 9.55
N VAL A 154 -16.12 13.15 9.67
CA VAL A 154 -15.47 13.92 10.76
C VAL A 154 -15.82 13.38 12.16
N PRO A 155 -17.09 13.10 12.54
CA PRO A 155 -17.40 12.54 13.85
C PRO A 155 -16.74 11.19 14.12
N HIS A 156 -16.66 10.32 13.09
CA HIS A 156 -15.98 9.03 13.19
C HIS A 156 -14.48 9.20 13.40
N LEU A 157 -13.84 10.08 12.64
CA LEU A 157 -12.42 10.39 12.75
C LEU A 157 -12.08 11.00 14.11
N ILE A 158 -12.91 11.90 14.64
CA ILE A 158 -12.75 12.47 15.99
C ILE A 158 -12.83 11.35 17.04
N ARG A 159 -13.85 10.48 16.96
CA ARG A 159 -14.05 9.37 17.91
C ARG A 159 -12.88 8.40 17.92
N LEU A 160 -12.26 8.16 16.77
CA LEU A 160 -11.06 7.34 16.61
C LEU A 160 -9.77 8.06 17.08
N GLY A 161 -9.85 9.35 17.35
CA GLY A 161 -8.71 10.17 17.75
C GLY A 161 -7.76 10.48 16.58
N ALA A 162 -8.25 10.47 15.35
CA ALA A 162 -7.49 10.72 14.12
C ALA A 162 -6.89 12.13 14.02
N TRP A 163 -7.27 13.04 14.91
CA TRP A 163 -6.67 14.37 15.07
C TRP A 163 -5.28 14.33 15.73
N ARG A 164 -4.91 13.19 16.35
CA ARG A 164 -3.58 12.99 16.93
C ARG A 164 -2.58 12.63 15.85
N THR A 165 -1.31 12.78 16.19
CA THR A 165 -0.22 12.20 15.39
C THR A 165 -0.01 10.72 15.72
N VAL A 166 0.68 9.98 14.83
CA VAL A 166 1.08 8.58 15.11
C VAL A 166 1.94 8.51 16.37
N TRP A 167 2.90 9.43 16.53
CA TRP A 167 3.71 9.51 17.74
C TRP A 167 2.87 9.65 19.02
N GLN A 168 1.90 10.58 19.01
CA GLN A 168 1.00 10.78 20.15
C GLN A 168 0.15 9.54 20.44
N MET A 169 -0.32 8.85 19.40
CA MET A 169 -1.08 7.60 19.56
C MET A 169 -0.23 6.53 20.25
N VAL A 170 0.99 6.31 19.79
CA VAL A 170 1.93 5.32 20.33
C VAL A 170 2.31 5.67 21.77
N CYS A 171 2.72 6.92 22.03
CA CYS A 171 3.15 7.37 23.38
C CYS A 171 2.05 7.26 24.45
N ARG A 172 0.77 7.27 24.07
CA ARG A 172 -0.33 7.05 25.01
C ARG A 172 -0.38 5.63 25.56
N ARG A 173 0.16 4.67 24.86
CA ARG A 173 0.13 3.24 25.21
C ARG A 173 1.50 2.76 25.66
N ILE A 174 2.51 3.05 24.90
CA ILE A 174 3.86 2.49 25.04
C ILE A 174 4.70 3.39 25.96
N LYS A 175 5.47 2.79 26.85
CA LYS A 175 6.33 3.49 27.83
C LYS A 175 7.79 3.50 27.41
N SER A 176 8.30 2.39 26.88
CA SER A 176 9.69 2.27 26.41
C SER A 176 9.94 3.18 25.22
N ASP A 177 11.00 3.97 25.26
CA ASP A 177 11.38 4.86 24.17
C ASP A 177 11.84 4.09 22.92
N TYR A 178 12.47 2.93 23.07
CA TYR A 178 12.80 2.03 21.96
C TYR A 178 11.54 1.61 21.20
N LEU A 179 10.54 1.13 21.95
CA LEU A 179 9.27 0.66 21.35
C LEU A 179 8.44 1.83 20.79
N ARG A 180 8.49 3.02 21.40
CA ARG A 180 7.86 4.22 20.83
C ARG A 180 8.44 4.56 19.47
N GLN A 181 9.76 4.55 19.34
CA GLN A 181 10.44 4.79 18.07
C GLN A 181 10.03 3.71 17.04
N ALA A 182 10.11 2.43 17.41
CA ALA A 182 9.81 1.32 16.53
C ALA A 182 8.35 1.33 16.05
N PHE A 183 7.39 1.53 16.95
CA PHE A 183 5.96 1.55 16.58
C PHE A 183 5.48 2.86 15.96
N SER A 184 6.35 3.85 15.78
CA SER A 184 6.01 5.10 15.11
C SER A 184 6.52 5.20 13.67
N ILE A 185 7.08 4.13 13.10
CA ILE A 185 7.68 4.17 11.77
C ILE A 185 6.68 4.15 10.61
N GLN A 186 5.42 3.70 10.83
CA GLN A 186 4.45 3.48 9.75
C GLN A 186 4.29 4.68 8.79
N PRO A 187 4.28 5.94 9.25
CA PRO A 187 4.26 7.08 8.34
C PRO A 187 5.44 7.13 7.37
N LEU A 188 6.61 6.61 7.75
CA LEU A 188 7.80 6.60 6.89
C LEU A 188 7.58 5.74 5.63
N LEU A 189 6.75 4.70 5.71
CA LEU A 189 6.40 3.85 4.57
C LEU A 189 5.67 4.63 3.45
N VAL A 190 5.07 5.76 3.80
CA VAL A 190 4.37 6.65 2.86
C VAL A 190 5.02 8.03 2.74
N GLY A 191 6.24 8.17 3.24
CA GLY A 191 7.02 9.42 3.18
C GLY A 191 6.57 10.49 4.19
N GLY A 192 5.88 10.09 5.26
CA GLY A 192 5.40 10.97 6.32
C GLY A 192 6.29 10.99 7.55
N ASN A 193 6.22 12.08 8.32
CA ASN A 193 6.86 12.23 9.62
C ASN A 193 5.90 11.81 10.73
N PRO A 194 6.25 10.91 11.66
CA PRO A 194 5.36 10.43 12.73
C PRO A 194 4.87 11.53 13.68
N PHE A 195 5.58 12.65 13.77
CA PHE A 195 5.21 13.77 14.62
C PHE A 195 4.14 14.69 14.03
N ASP A 196 3.95 14.63 12.69
CA ASP A 196 3.02 15.49 11.95
C ASP A 196 1.92 14.68 11.24
N THR A 197 2.15 13.38 11.03
CA THR A 197 1.20 12.53 10.31
C THR A 197 0.09 12.03 11.24
N THR A 198 -1.15 12.12 10.76
CA THR A 198 -2.33 11.67 11.50
C THR A 198 -2.24 10.22 11.95
N SER A 199 -2.77 9.92 13.14
CA SER A 199 -2.82 8.57 13.72
C SER A 199 -3.63 7.55 12.91
N ILE A 200 -4.33 7.96 11.84
CA ILE A 200 -4.97 7.04 10.90
C ILE A 200 -3.96 6.03 10.36
N TYR A 201 -2.73 6.44 10.09
CA TYR A 201 -1.66 5.53 9.64
C TYR A 201 -1.27 4.47 10.66
N GLY A 202 -1.69 4.61 11.91
CA GLY A 202 -1.59 3.56 12.92
C GLY A 202 -2.40 2.29 12.59
N LEU A 203 -3.33 2.35 11.63
CA LEU A 203 -4.03 1.18 11.09
C LEU A 203 -3.07 0.11 10.52
N ILE A 204 -1.88 0.53 10.07
CA ILE A 204 -0.88 -0.35 9.46
C ILE A 204 -0.40 -1.41 10.47
N HIS A 205 -0.32 -1.13 11.76
CA HIS A 205 0.03 -2.15 12.76
C HIS A 205 -0.90 -3.35 12.72
N PHE A 206 -2.21 -3.10 12.62
CA PHE A 206 -3.18 -4.18 12.53
C PHE A 206 -3.13 -4.88 11.16
N LEU A 207 -2.94 -4.11 10.09
CA LEU A 207 -2.78 -4.64 8.73
C LEU A 207 -1.61 -5.64 8.68
N GLU A 208 -0.45 -5.26 9.21
CA GLU A 208 0.75 -6.11 9.27
C GLU A 208 0.51 -7.37 10.12
N GLN A 209 -0.16 -7.24 11.27
CA GLN A 209 -0.48 -8.39 12.13
C GLN A 209 -1.52 -9.33 11.51
N ALA A 210 -2.47 -8.80 10.74
CA ALA A 210 -3.53 -9.60 10.13
C ALA A 210 -3.07 -10.33 8.87
N HIS A 211 -2.15 -9.73 8.09
CA HIS A 211 -1.79 -10.22 6.75
C HIS A 211 -0.29 -10.54 6.61
N GLY A 212 0.53 -10.21 7.61
CA GLY A 212 1.97 -10.35 7.54
C GLY A 212 2.64 -9.28 6.68
N VAL A 213 3.96 -9.37 6.63
CA VAL A 213 4.81 -8.54 5.76
C VAL A 213 5.59 -9.47 4.84
N HIS A 214 5.54 -9.21 3.54
CA HIS A 214 6.11 -10.07 2.52
C HIS A 214 7.13 -9.31 1.68
N PHE A 215 8.06 -10.07 1.10
CA PHE A 215 8.97 -9.59 0.07
C PHE A 215 8.63 -10.28 -1.27
N SER A 216 8.59 -9.52 -2.34
CA SER A 216 8.45 -10.07 -3.68
C SER A 216 9.80 -10.57 -4.16
N MET A 217 9.91 -11.86 -4.48
CA MET A 217 11.12 -12.42 -5.08
C MET A 217 11.37 -11.78 -6.44
N GLY A 218 12.58 -11.31 -6.66
CA GLY A 218 12.92 -10.46 -7.80
C GLY A 218 12.63 -8.97 -7.63
N GLY A 219 12.24 -8.55 -6.40
CA GLY A 219 11.99 -7.14 -6.05
C GLY A 219 10.63 -6.62 -6.51
N THR A 220 10.40 -5.33 -6.35
CA THR A 220 9.14 -4.67 -6.74
C THR A 220 8.87 -4.78 -8.24
N GLY A 221 9.92 -4.89 -9.05
CA GLY A 221 9.80 -5.12 -10.50
C GLY A 221 9.04 -6.38 -10.84
N ALA A 222 9.19 -7.45 -10.06
CA ALA A 222 8.48 -8.70 -10.30
C ALA A 222 6.94 -8.56 -10.11
N LEU A 223 6.50 -7.68 -9.19
CA LEU A 223 5.08 -7.35 -9.07
C LEU A 223 4.55 -6.66 -10.33
N VAL A 224 5.33 -5.72 -10.86
CA VAL A 224 4.98 -4.98 -12.08
C VAL A 224 4.93 -5.94 -13.27
N ASP A 225 5.93 -6.80 -13.42
CA ASP A 225 6.02 -7.77 -14.50
C ASP A 225 4.87 -8.81 -14.43
N GLY A 226 4.52 -9.28 -13.23
CA GLY A 226 3.38 -10.18 -13.04
C GLY A 226 2.04 -9.56 -13.45
N LEU A 227 1.80 -8.31 -13.08
CA LEU A 227 0.60 -7.58 -13.52
C LEU A 227 0.63 -7.26 -15.03
N ALA A 228 1.80 -6.92 -15.58
CA ALA A 228 1.98 -6.68 -17.00
C ALA A 228 1.63 -7.93 -17.83
N ARG A 229 2.12 -9.10 -17.39
CA ARG A 229 1.78 -10.38 -18.00
C ARG A 229 0.28 -10.67 -17.95
N LEU A 230 -0.37 -10.42 -16.80
CA LEU A 230 -1.82 -10.58 -16.68
C LEU A 230 -2.57 -9.64 -17.65
N MET A 231 -2.14 -8.36 -17.75
CA MET A 231 -2.75 -7.40 -18.67
C MET A 231 -2.61 -7.83 -20.14
N ASP A 232 -1.45 -8.33 -20.54
CA ASP A 232 -1.19 -8.85 -21.89
C ASP A 232 -2.09 -10.04 -22.21
N GLU A 233 -2.16 -11.04 -21.33
CA GLU A 233 -3.06 -12.19 -21.45
C GLU A 233 -4.54 -11.79 -21.58
N GLN A 234 -4.94 -10.67 -20.98
CA GLN A 234 -6.31 -10.16 -21.07
C GLN A 234 -6.53 -9.22 -22.28
N GLY A 235 -5.51 -9.01 -23.12
CA GLY A 235 -5.63 -8.18 -24.32
C GLY A 235 -5.79 -6.70 -24.00
N ILE A 236 -5.20 -6.19 -22.93
CA ILE A 236 -5.12 -4.77 -22.63
C ILE A 236 -3.99 -4.18 -23.48
N HIS A 237 -4.33 -3.19 -24.30
CA HIS A 237 -3.33 -2.48 -25.10
C HIS A 237 -2.53 -1.50 -24.24
N VAL A 238 -1.21 -1.56 -24.30
CA VAL A 238 -0.30 -0.72 -23.52
C VAL A 238 0.52 0.16 -24.45
N GLU A 239 0.45 1.48 -24.26
CA GLU A 239 1.22 2.49 -24.99
C GLU A 239 2.16 3.22 -24.03
N LEU A 240 3.44 2.91 -24.10
CA LEU A 240 4.52 3.57 -23.34
C LEU A 240 5.18 4.68 -24.18
N ASN A 241 6.01 5.51 -23.53
CA ASN A 241 6.62 6.69 -24.14
C ASN A 241 5.59 7.65 -24.80
N THR A 242 4.37 7.67 -24.27
CA THR A 242 3.24 8.39 -24.85
C THR A 242 2.67 9.35 -23.80
N THR A 243 2.84 10.63 -24.05
CA THR A 243 2.34 11.69 -23.17
C THR A 243 0.93 12.10 -23.59
N VAL A 244 0.00 12.10 -22.62
CA VAL A 244 -1.35 12.64 -22.84
C VAL A 244 -1.31 14.17 -22.65
N GLU A 245 -1.63 14.92 -23.71
CA GLU A 245 -1.64 16.38 -23.70
C GLU A 245 -3.02 16.97 -23.39
N GLY A 246 -4.09 16.23 -23.68
CA GLY A 246 -5.43 16.73 -23.45
C GLY A 246 -6.53 15.77 -23.88
N MET A 247 -7.76 16.20 -23.63
CA MET A 247 -8.97 15.46 -23.98
C MET A 247 -9.97 16.39 -24.68
N GLU A 248 -10.56 15.88 -25.76
CA GLU A 248 -11.69 16.55 -26.40
C GLU A 248 -12.99 16.02 -25.85
N THR A 249 -13.90 16.92 -25.51
CA THR A 249 -15.22 16.55 -24.97
C THR A 249 -16.33 17.12 -25.85
N ARG A 250 -17.37 16.32 -26.07
CA ARG A 250 -18.61 16.76 -26.72
C ARG A 250 -19.79 16.24 -25.90
N ASN A 251 -20.70 17.13 -25.55
CA ASN A 251 -21.89 16.79 -24.74
C ASN A 251 -21.55 15.99 -23.45
N LYS A 252 -20.54 16.45 -22.71
CA LYS A 252 -20.03 15.80 -21.46
C LYS A 252 -19.45 14.40 -21.67
N THR A 253 -19.16 14.01 -22.91
CA THR A 253 -18.53 12.73 -23.24
C THR A 253 -17.15 12.99 -23.83
N ILE A 254 -16.13 12.24 -23.37
CA ILE A 254 -14.79 12.28 -23.97
C ILE A 254 -14.88 11.60 -25.33
N THR A 255 -14.50 12.32 -26.38
CA THR A 255 -14.53 11.82 -27.76
C THR A 255 -13.16 11.47 -28.29
N ARG A 256 -12.12 12.09 -27.73
CA ARG A 256 -10.72 11.86 -28.14
C ARG A 256 -9.76 12.15 -27.00
N VAL A 257 -8.70 11.36 -26.89
CA VAL A 257 -7.51 11.62 -26.08
C VAL A 257 -6.39 12.03 -27.04
N LYS A 258 -5.75 13.18 -26.79
CA LYS A 258 -4.60 13.66 -27.57
C LYS A 258 -3.33 13.17 -26.92
N VAL A 259 -2.46 12.57 -27.71
CA VAL A 259 -1.18 12.01 -27.27
C VAL A 259 -0.04 12.57 -28.13
N TYR A 260 1.16 12.62 -27.54
CA TYR A 260 2.42 13.00 -28.16
C TYR A 260 3.47 11.95 -27.81
#